data_d4dec0d595b8f83862b78cd434f982b9
#
_entry.id   d4dec0d595b8f83862b78cd434f982b9
#
_cell.length_a   1.000
_cell.length_b   1.000
_cell.length_c   1.000
_cell.angle_alpha   90.00
_cell.angle_beta   90.00
_cell.angle_gamma   90.00
#
_symmetry.space_group_name_H-M   'P 1'
#
loop_
_entity.id
_entity.type
_entity.pdbx_description
1 polymer ?
#
loop_
_entity_poly.entity_id
_entity_poly.type
_entity_poly.pdbx_seq_one_letter_code
_entity_poly.pdbx_strand_id
1 'polypeptide(L)'
;MSRLDKLKEQHPELNINVIDLISIIDPTDTYKYTEFLIKHLKTWYSGTDIQVALGVDFFGDENIEVLNKFENHVKANRIQNKDISQHKDFRTLLVEVKNADEIVRLKELEKQTKKLFDNEEWLVLIPLSYEASKLYGMGTKWCTTQEKYWNDYIVNYKLIYVINKKTNGKYAISRHKDQDHNIKAWLSDDEETSPLLLPIPQELWAVIMPELQKQESVIDLNGITNKIVDFDINSDNLLDSVRRLIGQIEPEYTRYGNGDGDGTYYSYKYNDDFDTYLREYINTD
;
A
#
# COMPACT_ATOMS: atom_id res chain seq x y z
N MET A 1 31.17 -19.90 27.46
CA MET A 1 31.78 -19.06 26.40
C MET A 1 30.67 -18.59 25.48
N SER A 2 30.47 -17.29 25.35
CA SER A 2 29.44 -16.74 24.46
C SER A 2 29.79 -16.97 22.99
N ARG A 3 28.83 -16.84 22.07
CA ARG A 3 29.10 -16.89 20.63
C ARG A 3 30.09 -15.80 20.20
N LEU A 4 29.97 -14.63 20.79
CA LEU A 4 30.88 -13.50 20.52
C LEU A 4 32.31 -13.81 20.93
N ASP A 5 32.51 -14.43 22.09
CA ASP A 5 33.86 -14.88 22.53
C ASP A 5 34.48 -15.83 21.54
N LYS A 6 33.69 -16.81 21.05
CA LYS A 6 34.15 -17.75 20.01
C LYS A 6 34.56 -17.05 18.73
N LEU A 7 33.79 -16.04 18.30
CA LEU A 7 34.11 -15.24 17.10
C LEU A 7 35.42 -14.46 17.28
N LYS A 8 35.65 -13.91 18.49
CA LYS A 8 36.93 -13.24 18.82
C LYS A 8 38.13 -14.18 18.76
N GLU A 9 37.96 -15.42 19.22
CA GLU A 9 39.01 -16.45 19.11
C GLU A 9 39.23 -16.93 17.68
N GLN A 10 38.18 -16.99 16.86
CA GLN A 10 38.26 -17.44 15.46
C GLN A 10 38.87 -16.40 14.52
N HIS A 11 38.87 -15.14 14.91
CA HIS A 11 39.37 -14.01 14.13
C HIS A 11 40.43 -13.19 14.87
N PRO A 12 41.55 -13.81 15.27
CA PRO A 12 42.61 -13.17 16.07
C PRO A 12 43.31 -12.02 15.31
N GLU A 13 43.22 -12.01 13.97
CA GLU A 13 43.73 -10.95 13.11
C GLU A 13 42.94 -9.65 13.20
N LEU A 14 41.72 -9.70 13.71
CA LEU A 14 40.88 -8.50 13.92
C LEU A 14 41.06 -7.97 15.33
N ASN A 15 41.11 -6.65 15.46
CA ASN A 15 41.06 -6.04 16.78
C ASN A 15 39.72 -6.41 17.45
N ILE A 16 39.79 -6.76 18.75
CA ILE A 16 38.61 -7.14 19.55
C ILE A 16 37.51 -6.07 19.50
N ASN A 17 37.89 -4.77 19.50
CA ASN A 17 36.95 -3.66 19.40
C ASN A 17 36.20 -3.63 18.05
N VAL A 18 36.84 -4.13 17.00
CA VAL A 18 36.21 -4.22 15.67
C VAL A 18 35.08 -5.25 15.69
N ILE A 19 35.30 -6.39 16.32
CA ILE A 19 34.27 -7.43 16.44
C ILE A 19 33.11 -6.93 17.32
N ASP A 20 33.41 -6.22 18.41
CA ASP A 20 32.38 -5.62 19.26
C ASP A 20 31.53 -4.59 18.50
N LEU A 21 32.16 -3.70 17.71
CA LEU A 21 31.43 -2.75 16.84
C LEU A 21 30.56 -3.45 15.81
N ILE A 22 31.08 -4.50 15.15
CA ILE A 22 30.30 -5.31 14.19
C ILE A 22 29.11 -5.96 14.88
N SER A 23 29.29 -6.43 16.12
CA SER A 23 28.22 -7.10 16.85
C SER A 23 27.06 -6.19 17.23
N ILE A 24 27.29 -4.87 17.33
CA ILE A 24 26.24 -3.86 17.64
C ILE A 24 25.22 -3.75 16.51
N ILE A 25 25.65 -3.94 15.27
CA ILE A 25 24.77 -3.87 14.10
C ILE A 25 24.04 -5.19 13.79
N ASP A 26 24.40 -6.28 14.47
CA ASP A 26 23.69 -7.55 14.35
C ASP A 26 22.32 -7.42 15.03
N PRO A 27 21.20 -7.53 14.29
CA PRO A 27 19.88 -7.36 14.87
C PRO A 27 19.44 -8.53 15.74
N THR A 28 20.31 -9.50 15.97
CA THR A 28 20.03 -10.69 16.76
C THR A 28 20.77 -10.67 18.10
N ASP A 29 20.07 -10.92 19.19
CA ASP A 29 20.67 -11.04 20.54
C ASP A 29 21.69 -12.17 20.65
N THR A 30 21.75 -13.04 19.65
CA THR A 30 22.63 -14.23 19.63
C THR A 30 23.83 -14.06 18.72
N TYR A 31 24.07 -12.87 18.16
CA TYR A 31 25.16 -12.59 17.23
C TYR A 31 25.19 -13.54 16.03
N LYS A 32 24.00 -13.83 15.51
CA LYS A 32 23.80 -14.84 14.45
C LYS A 32 24.41 -14.39 13.13
N TYR A 33 24.40 -13.07 12.86
CA TYR A 33 24.87 -12.49 11.61
C TYR A 33 26.28 -11.90 11.69
N THR A 34 26.85 -11.81 12.87
CA THR A 34 28.17 -11.21 13.10
C THR A 34 29.28 -11.87 12.25
N GLU A 35 29.23 -13.20 12.07
CA GLU A 35 30.21 -13.93 11.25
C GLU A 35 30.09 -13.55 9.75
N PHE A 36 28.87 -13.41 9.25
CA PHE A 36 28.62 -12.93 7.89
C PHE A 36 29.17 -11.51 7.69
N LEU A 37 28.97 -10.63 8.67
CA LEU A 37 29.46 -9.26 8.67
C LEU A 37 30.98 -9.22 8.66
N ILE A 38 31.65 -10.04 9.47
CA ILE A 38 33.11 -10.18 9.52
C ILE A 38 33.64 -10.66 8.14
N LYS A 39 33.04 -11.70 7.58
CA LYS A 39 33.42 -12.23 6.26
C LYS A 39 33.32 -11.16 5.17
N HIS A 40 32.22 -10.40 5.23
CA HIS A 40 31.96 -9.35 4.25
C HIS A 40 32.97 -8.20 4.39
N LEU A 41 33.25 -7.76 5.63
CA LEU A 41 34.29 -6.78 5.92
C LEU A 41 35.64 -7.20 5.34
N LYS A 42 36.06 -8.43 5.58
CA LYS A 42 37.33 -8.98 5.06
C LYS A 42 37.39 -9.03 3.54
N THR A 43 36.25 -9.20 2.88
CA THR A 43 36.20 -9.25 1.40
C THR A 43 36.41 -7.87 0.79
N TRP A 44 35.96 -6.82 1.46
CA TRP A 44 36.03 -5.46 0.95
C TRP A 44 37.30 -4.70 1.38
N TYR A 45 37.83 -5.07 2.53
CA TYR A 45 38.97 -4.38 3.13
C TYR A 45 40.05 -5.38 3.50
N SER A 46 41.27 -5.17 3.00
CA SER A 46 42.43 -5.97 3.32
C SER A 46 43.42 -5.21 4.21
N GLY A 47 43.95 -5.85 5.25
CA GLY A 47 45.02 -5.28 6.09
C GLY A 47 44.60 -4.17 7.04
N THR A 48 45.41 -3.13 7.17
CA THR A 48 45.21 -1.99 8.08
C THR A 48 44.02 -1.12 7.77
N ASP A 49 43.47 -1.22 6.57
CA ASP A 49 42.34 -0.41 6.11
C ASP A 49 41.02 -0.80 6.80
N ILE A 50 40.95 -1.97 7.44
CA ILE A 50 39.79 -2.40 8.20
C ILE A 50 39.46 -1.42 9.35
N GLN A 51 40.46 -0.85 10.00
CA GLN A 51 40.24 0.13 11.09
C GLN A 51 39.74 1.47 10.56
N VAL A 52 40.11 1.85 9.35
CA VAL A 52 39.66 3.08 8.67
C VAL A 52 38.23 2.89 8.13
N ALA A 53 37.92 1.71 7.63
CA ALA A 53 36.63 1.34 7.10
C ALA A 53 35.50 1.36 8.16
N LEU A 54 35.83 1.07 9.41
CA LEU A 54 34.86 1.14 10.53
C LEU A 54 34.48 2.58 10.90
N GLY A 55 35.24 3.57 10.45
CA GLY A 55 34.93 4.99 10.65
C GLY A 55 34.14 5.62 9.51
N VAL A 56 33.99 4.92 8.38
CA VAL A 56 33.38 5.50 7.17
C VAL A 56 32.47 4.45 6.50
N ASP A 57 31.17 4.72 6.49
CA ASP A 57 30.12 4.16 5.61
C ASP A 57 29.92 2.63 5.46
N PHE A 58 30.79 1.77 5.95
CA PHE A 58 30.58 0.32 5.82
C PHE A 58 29.30 -0.14 6.52
N PHE A 59 29.00 0.50 7.64
CA PHE A 59 27.78 0.27 8.42
C PHE A 59 26.76 1.39 8.23
N GLY A 60 26.69 1.94 7.02
CA GLY A 60 25.66 2.92 6.70
C GLY A 60 24.27 2.40 7.06
N ASP A 61 23.37 3.32 7.37
CA ASP A 61 22.01 3.02 7.79
C ASP A 61 21.31 2.03 6.87
N GLU A 62 21.65 2.04 5.58
CA GLU A 62 21.10 1.10 4.57
C GLU A 62 21.44 -0.37 4.86
N ASN A 63 22.68 -0.67 5.25
CA ASN A 63 23.10 -2.06 5.54
C ASN A 63 22.45 -2.57 6.83
N ILE A 64 22.33 -1.70 7.83
CA ILE A 64 21.65 -1.99 9.09
C ILE A 64 20.16 -2.25 8.82
N GLU A 65 19.54 -1.42 7.99
CA GLU A 65 18.14 -1.59 7.58
C GLU A 65 17.91 -2.93 6.86
N VAL A 66 18.80 -3.31 5.94
CA VAL A 66 18.72 -4.60 5.22
C VAL A 66 18.80 -5.79 6.19
N LEU A 67 19.69 -5.76 7.17
CA LEU A 67 19.81 -6.82 8.19
C LEU A 67 18.55 -6.92 9.05
N ASN A 68 18.03 -5.79 9.51
CA ASN A 68 16.79 -5.73 10.28
C ASN A 68 15.60 -6.28 9.48
N LYS A 69 15.47 -5.88 8.22
CA LYS A 69 14.42 -6.39 7.32
C LYS A 69 14.57 -7.89 7.08
N PHE A 70 15.80 -8.35 6.82
CA PHE A 70 16.07 -9.78 6.65
C PHE A 70 15.63 -10.58 7.89
N GLU A 71 16.04 -10.19 9.10
CA GLU A 71 15.64 -10.85 10.33
C GLU A 71 14.10 -10.84 10.52
N ASN A 72 13.44 -9.72 10.22
CA ASN A 72 11.99 -9.63 10.27
C ASN A 72 11.31 -10.58 9.29
N HIS A 73 11.83 -10.71 8.07
CA HIS A 73 11.30 -11.65 7.09
C HIS A 73 11.58 -13.10 7.48
N VAL A 74 12.74 -13.40 8.07
CA VAL A 74 13.07 -14.72 8.61
C VAL A 74 12.10 -15.12 9.73
N LYS A 75 11.86 -14.22 10.70
CA LYS A 75 10.90 -14.43 11.80
C LYS A 75 9.49 -14.64 11.29
N ALA A 76 9.09 -13.88 10.27
CA ALA A 76 7.78 -13.97 9.64
C ALA A 76 7.65 -15.13 8.63
N ASN A 77 8.68 -15.95 8.45
CA ASN A 77 8.72 -17.07 7.50
C ASN A 77 8.44 -16.67 6.05
N ARG A 78 8.95 -15.51 5.62
CA ARG A 78 8.74 -14.91 4.27
C ARG A 78 9.92 -15.13 3.32
N ILE A 79 11.05 -15.57 3.83
CA ILE A 79 12.28 -15.89 3.09
C ILE A 79 12.50 -17.39 3.18
N GLN A 80 12.81 -18.01 2.03
CA GLN A 80 13.08 -19.45 1.98
C GLN A 80 14.44 -19.78 2.61
N ASN A 81 15.47 -19.03 2.24
CA ASN A 81 16.81 -19.22 2.75
C ASN A 81 17.04 -18.33 3.98
N LYS A 82 16.78 -18.92 5.16
CA LYS A 82 16.90 -18.25 6.46
C LYS A 82 18.32 -18.16 6.98
N ASP A 83 19.26 -18.81 6.32
CA ASP A 83 20.67 -18.78 6.69
C ASP A 83 21.40 -17.69 5.93
N ILE A 84 21.75 -16.61 6.64
CA ILE A 84 22.46 -15.47 6.06
C ILE A 84 23.80 -15.87 5.44
N SER A 85 24.45 -16.96 5.93
CA SER A 85 25.75 -17.43 5.44
C SER A 85 25.70 -17.93 4.00
N GLN A 86 24.50 -18.27 3.50
CA GLN A 86 24.27 -18.69 2.12
C GLN A 86 24.28 -17.51 1.13
N HIS A 87 24.15 -16.29 1.62
CA HIS A 87 24.27 -15.12 0.78
C HIS A 87 25.75 -14.77 0.57
N LYS A 88 26.11 -14.55 -0.68
CA LYS A 88 27.50 -14.27 -1.04
C LYS A 88 27.99 -12.92 -0.46
N ASP A 89 27.10 -11.93 -0.48
CA ASP A 89 27.37 -10.55 -0.10
C ASP A 89 26.07 -9.79 0.25
N PHE A 90 26.20 -8.55 0.70
CA PHE A 90 25.07 -7.68 0.99
C PHE A 90 24.18 -7.40 -0.24
N ARG A 91 24.73 -7.41 -1.43
CA ARG A 91 23.95 -7.16 -2.65
C ARG A 91 22.95 -8.30 -2.90
N THR A 92 23.40 -9.55 -2.72
CA THR A 92 22.53 -10.73 -2.83
C THR A 92 21.50 -10.75 -1.71
N LEU A 93 21.87 -10.38 -0.49
CA LEU A 93 20.95 -10.24 0.64
C LEU A 93 19.89 -9.15 0.37
N LEU A 94 20.30 -8.00 -0.16
CA LEU A 94 19.39 -6.91 -0.51
C LEU A 94 18.35 -7.33 -1.56
N VAL A 95 18.75 -8.11 -2.56
CA VAL A 95 17.82 -8.65 -3.57
C VAL A 95 16.79 -9.55 -2.92
N GLU A 96 17.19 -10.45 -2.02
CA GLU A 96 16.28 -11.34 -1.30
C GLU A 96 15.28 -10.55 -0.44
N VAL A 97 15.77 -9.55 0.31
CA VAL A 97 14.92 -8.67 1.13
C VAL A 97 13.93 -7.89 0.28
N LYS A 98 14.38 -7.29 -0.83
CA LYS A 98 13.48 -6.55 -1.75
C LYS A 98 12.40 -7.45 -2.35
N ASN A 99 12.75 -8.68 -2.71
CA ASN A 99 11.76 -9.66 -3.20
C ASN A 99 10.73 -10.00 -2.12
N ALA A 100 11.17 -10.18 -0.87
CA ALA A 100 10.28 -10.46 0.24
C ALA A 100 9.38 -9.24 0.58
N ASP A 101 9.92 -8.03 0.57
CA ASP A 101 9.17 -6.78 0.72
C ASP A 101 8.09 -6.65 -0.37
N GLU A 102 8.44 -6.95 -1.63
CA GLU A 102 7.49 -6.87 -2.74
C GLU A 102 6.37 -7.91 -2.61
N ILE A 103 6.67 -9.14 -2.18
CA ILE A 103 5.64 -10.16 -1.91
C ILE A 103 4.68 -9.68 -0.82
N VAL A 104 5.18 -9.04 0.24
CA VAL A 104 4.33 -8.45 1.29
C VAL A 104 3.47 -7.35 0.72
N ARG A 105 4.06 -6.43 -0.05
CA ARG A 105 3.35 -5.32 -0.69
C ARG A 105 2.22 -5.82 -1.58
N LEU A 106 2.47 -6.82 -2.42
CA LEU A 106 1.46 -7.39 -3.30
C LEU A 106 0.31 -8.05 -2.53
N LYS A 107 0.61 -8.75 -1.44
CA LYS A 107 -0.44 -9.33 -0.57
C LYS A 107 -1.30 -8.26 0.11
N GLU A 108 -0.71 -7.14 0.52
CA GLU A 108 -1.49 -6.03 1.08
C GLU A 108 -2.36 -5.36 0.01
N LEU A 109 -1.85 -5.22 -1.22
CA LEU A 109 -2.64 -4.70 -2.34
C LEU A 109 -3.78 -5.65 -2.74
N GLU A 110 -3.59 -6.98 -2.62
CA GLU A 110 -4.69 -7.93 -2.80
C GLU A 110 -5.84 -7.70 -1.82
N LYS A 111 -5.55 -7.35 -0.57
CA LYS A 111 -6.58 -7.00 0.43
C LYS A 111 -7.32 -5.70 0.08
N GLN A 112 -6.66 -4.82 -0.65
CA GLN A 112 -7.24 -3.57 -1.15
C GLN A 112 -7.92 -3.75 -2.52
N THR A 113 -8.34 -4.98 -2.80
CA THR A 113 -8.97 -5.35 -4.06
C THR A 113 -10.12 -6.32 -3.78
N LYS A 114 -11.30 -6.03 -4.32
CA LYS A 114 -12.41 -6.97 -4.29
C LYS A 114 -12.41 -7.77 -5.58
N LYS A 115 -11.96 -9.03 -5.52
CA LYS A 115 -12.05 -9.96 -6.65
C LYS A 115 -13.50 -10.41 -6.84
N LEU A 116 -14.03 -10.27 -8.05
CA LEU A 116 -15.36 -10.71 -8.44
C LEU A 116 -15.31 -12.03 -9.18
N PHE A 117 -14.23 -12.23 -9.95
CA PHE A 117 -13.98 -13.45 -10.72
C PHE A 117 -12.48 -13.63 -10.90
N ASP A 118 -11.99 -14.86 -10.80
CA ASP A 118 -10.56 -15.17 -10.97
C ASP A 118 -10.42 -16.63 -11.45
N ASN A 119 -9.96 -16.82 -12.69
CA ASN A 119 -9.61 -18.12 -13.24
C ASN A 119 -8.28 -18.05 -14.01
N GLU A 120 -7.92 -19.08 -14.78
CA GLU A 120 -6.65 -19.12 -15.53
C GLU A 120 -6.55 -18.06 -16.63
N GLU A 121 -7.68 -17.58 -17.14
CA GLU A 121 -7.70 -16.68 -18.28
C GLU A 121 -8.15 -15.27 -17.91
N TRP A 122 -9.10 -15.14 -16.97
CA TRP A 122 -9.73 -13.87 -16.67
C TRP A 122 -9.65 -13.52 -15.20
N LEU A 123 -9.45 -12.22 -14.92
CA LEU A 123 -9.56 -11.60 -13.62
C LEU A 123 -10.52 -10.43 -13.72
N VAL A 124 -11.57 -10.43 -12.89
CA VAL A 124 -12.50 -9.31 -12.73
C VAL A 124 -12.40 -8.81 -11.30
N LEU A 125 -12.13 -7.53 -11.13
CA LEU A 125 -11.90 -6.95 -9.81
C LEU A 125 -12.38 -5.51 -9.68
N ILE A 126 -12.61 -5.10 -8.44
CA ILE A 126 -12.83 -3.72 -8.03
C ILE A 126 -11.59 -3.28 -7.26
N PRO A 127 -10.83 -2.28 -7.72
CA PRO A 127 -9.77 -1.68 -6.92
C PRO A 127 -10.40 -0.85 -5.80
N LEU A 128 -9.93 -1.02 -4.57
CA LEU A 128 -10.43 -0.31 -3.37
C LEU A 128 -9.47 0.79 -2.91
N SER A 129 -8.29 0.92 -3.55
CA SER A 129 -7.31 1.96 -3.29
C SER A 129 -6.65 2.42 -4.59
N TYR A 130 -6.02 3.58 -4.53
CA TYR A 130 -5.22 4.10 -5.64
C TYR A 130 -4.09 3.15 -6.02
N GLU A 131 -3.39 2.60 -5.04
CA GLU A 131 -2.28 1.67 -5.26
C GLU A 131 -2.75 0.38 -5.97
N ALA A 132 -3.91 -0.14 -5.58
CA ALA A 132 -4.53 -1.27 -6.27
C ALA A 132 -4.93 -0.89 -7.70
N SER A 133 -5.54 0.27 -7.91
CA SER A 133 -5.87 0.78 -9.24
C SER A 133 -4.63 0.93 -10.12
N LYS A 134 -3.56 1.52 -9.58
CA LYS A 134 -2.27 1.68 -10.26
C LYS A 134 -1.64 0.32 -10.62
N LEU A 135 -1.67 -0.65 -9.70
CA LEU A 135 -1.12 -1.98 -9.95
C LEU A 135 -1.83 -2.69 -11.10
N TYR A 136 -3.16 -2.81 -10.99
CA TYR A 136 -3.94 -3.56 -11.97
C TYR A 136 -4.13 -2.82 -13.30
N GLY A 137 -4.12 -1.49 -13.26
CA GLY A 137 -4.14 -0.63 -14.45
C GLY A 137 -2.76 -0.38 -15.07
N MET A 138 -1.68 -0.94 -14.52
CA MET A 138 -0.33 -0.76 -15.06
C MET A 138 -0.25 -1.15 -16.54
N GLY A 139 0.38 -0.27 -17.36
CA GLY A 139 0.46 -0.45 -18.81
C GLY A 139 -0.75 0.07 -19.58
N THR A 140 -1.75 0.67 -18.92
CA THR A 140 -2.84 1.39 -19.56
C THR A 140 -2.63 2.91 -19.48
N LYS A 141 -3.42 3.67 -20.24
CA LYS A 141 -3.46 5.13 -20.17
C LYS A 141 -4.58 5.67 -19.28
N TRP A 142 -5.29 4.80 -18.56
CA TRP A 142 -6.44 5.20 -17.75
C TRP A 142 -6.09 6.27 -16.72
N CYS A 143 -6.91 7.29 -16.65
CA CYS A 143 -6.76 8.37 -15.66
C CYS A 143 -6.87 7.86 -14.22
N THR A 144 -7.60 6.78 -13.97
CA THR A 144 -7.71 6.12 -12.65
C THR A 144 -6.40 5.56 -12.11
N THR A 145 -5.36 5.42 -12.96
CA THR A 145 -3.99 5.08 -12.53
C THR A 145 -3.17 6.28 -12.07
N GLN A 146 -3.77 7.48 -12.07
CA GLN A 146 -3.16 8.73 -11.60
C GLN A 146 -3.91 9.19 -10.34
N GLU A 147 -3.17 9.49 -9.27
CA GLU A 147 -3.70 9.79 -7.95
C GLU A 147 -4.72 10.95 -7.96
N LYS A 148 -4.42 12.02 -8.72
CA LYS A 148 -5.29 13.20 -8.81
C LYS A 148 -6.70 12.91 -9.35
N TYR A 149 -6.86 11.85 -10.16
CA TYR A 149 -8.16 11.47 -10.71
C TYR A 149 -8.83 10.34 -9.94
N TRP A 150 -8.03 9.53 -9.24
CA TRP A 150 -8.53 8.40 -8.46
C TRP A 150 -9.60 8.82 -7.45
N ASN A 151 -9.32 9.87 -6.69
CA ASN A 151 -10.24 10.34 -5.64
C ASN A 151 -11.61 10.77 -6.21
N ASP A 152 -11.62 11.42 -7.36
CA ASP A 152 -12.86 11.79 -8.04
C ASP A 152 -13.63 10.55 -8.53
N TYR A 153 -12.91 9.58 -9.09
CA TYR A 153 -13.52 8.34 -9.56
C TYR A 153 -14.13 7.50 -8.45
N ILE A 154 -13.43 7.30 -7.35
CA ILE A 154 -13.94 6.45 -6.25
C ILE A 154 -15.18 7.03 -5.58
N VAL A 155 -15.29 8.36 -5.54
CA VAL A 155 -16.46 9.06 -4.99
C VAL A 155 -17.65 8.94 -5.92
N ASN A 156 -17.47 9.23 -7.20
CA ASN A 156 -18.56 9.42 -8.15
C ASN A 156 -18.91 8.18 -8.98
N TYR A 157 -17.99 7.20 -9.07
CA TYR A 157 -18.16 6.05 -9.95
C TYR A 157 -17.95 4.73 -9.21
N LYS A 158 -18.62 3.71 -9.70
CA LYS A 158 -18.25 2.30 -9.49
C LYS A 158 -17.31 1.92 -10.61
N LEU A 159 -16.16 1.36 -10.28
CA LEU A 159 -15.10 1.02 -11.22
C LEU A 159 -14.77 -0.46 -11.12
N ILE A 160 -14.79 -1.14 -12.26
CA ILE A 160 -14.45 -2.55 -12.38
C ILE A 160 -13.37 -2.70 -13.44
N TYR A 161 -12.33 -3.45 -13.13
CA TYR A 161 -11.32 -3.85 -14.11
C TYR A 161 -11.54 -5.29 -14.55
N VAL A 162 -11.43 -5.53 -15.85
CA VAL A 162 -11.47 -6.85 -16.46
C VAL A 162 -10.14 -7.07 -17.18
N ILE A 163 -9.43 -8.10 -16.81
CA ILE A 163 -8.08 -8.40 -17.30
C ILE A 163 -8.05 -9.79 -17.90
N ASN A 164 -7.66 -9.90 -19.16
CA ASN A 164 -7.31 -11.17 -19.77
C ASN A 164 -5.84 -11.50 -19.42
N LYS A 165 -5.62 -12.52 -18.61
CA LYS A 165 -4.29 -12.93 -18.15
C LYS A 165 -3.41 -13.51 -19.25
N LYS A 166 -4.01 -14.07 -20.31
CA LYS A 166 -3.26 -14.69 -21.43
C LYS A 166 -2.75 -13.64 -22.42
N THR A 167 -3.59 -12.66 -22.73
CA THR A 167 -3.27 -11.61 -23.72
C THR A 167 -2.78 -10.32 -23.09
N ASN A 168 -2.91 -10.19 -21.76
CA ASN A 168 -2.75 -8.94 -21.00
C ASN A 168 -3.68 -7.81 -21.47
N GLY A 169 -4.77 -8.16 -22.14
CA GLY A 169 -5.83 -7.21 -22.51
C GLY A 169 -6.53 -6.71 -21.26
N LYS A 170 -6.69 -5.39 -21.15
CA LYS A 170 -7.28 -4.75 -19.97
C LYS A 170 -8.41 -3.83 -20.38
N TYR A 171 -9.50 -3.89 -19.62
CA TYR A 171 -10.71 -3.11 -19.82
C TYR A 171 -11.16 -2.51 -18.50
N ALA A 172 -11.51 -1.23 -18.52
CA ALA A 172 -12.13 -0.56 -17.39
C ALA A 172 -13.61 -0.36 -17.69
N ILE A 173 -14.47 -0.70 -16.74
CA ILE A 173 -15.91 -0.51 -16.85
C ILE A 173 -16.34 0.33 -15.64
N SER A 174 -17.09 1.40 -15.88
CA SER A 174 -17.62 2.19 -14.79
C SER A 174 -19.08 2.57 -14.97
N ARG A 175 -19.72 2.90 -13.86
CA ARG A 175 -21.06 3.51 -13.81
C ARG A 175 -21.01 4.68 -12.84
N HIS A 176 -21.57 5.82 -13.23
CA HIS A 176 -21.78 6.93 -12.30
C HIS A 176 -22.79 6.51 -11.23
N LYS A 177 -22.53 6.80 -9.96
CA LYS A 177 -23.36 6.34 -8.83
C LYS A 177 -24.79 6.87 -8.90
N ASP A 178 -24.94 8.12 -9.34
CA ASP A 178 -26.24 8.82 -9.43
C ASP A 178 -26.99 8.62 -10.76
N GLN A 179 -26.40 7.89 -11.72
CA GLN A 179 -26.97 7.69 -13.05
C GLN A 179 -27.13 6.19 -13.35
N ASP A 180 -28.37 5.70 -13.22
CA ASP A 180 -28.66 4.27 -13.28
C ASP A 180 -28.35 3.58 -14.62
N HIS A 181 -28.22 4.33 -15.71
CA HIS A 181 -28.13 3.75 -17.05
C HIS A 181 -26.86 4.08 -17.83
N ASN A 182 -25.95 4.86 -17.27
CA ASN A 182 -24.75 5.31 -17.97
C ASN A 182 -23.54 4.42 -17.60
N ILE A 183 -23.48 3.24 -18.19
CA ILE A 183 -22.31 2.37 -18.07
C ILE A 183 -21.37 2.69 -19.22
N LYS A 184 -20.12 3.00 -18.89
CA LYS A 184 -19.04 3.30 -19.81
C LYS A 184 -17.95 2.25 -19.73
N ALA A 185 -17.25 2.05 -20.83
CA ALA A 185 -16.10 1.17 -20.90
C ALA A 185 -14.92 1.85 -21.61
N TRP A 186 -13.72 1.50 -21.21
CA TRP A 186 -12.48 1.98 -21.80
C TRP A 186 -11.55 0.82 -22.13
N LEU A 187 -10.90 0.93 -23.26
CA LEU A 187 -9.76 0.11 -23.65
C LEU A 187 -8.49 0.55 -22.91
N SER A 188 -7.42 -0.20 -23.05
CA SER A 188 -6.14 0.07 -22.36
C SER A 188 -5.46 1.38 -22.79
N ASP A 189 -5.77 1.90 -23.97
CA ASP A 189 -5.30 3.18 -24.50
C ASP A 189 -6.13 4.41 -24.11
N ASP A 190 -7.14 4.20 -23.23
CA ASP A 190 -8.12 5.18 -22.74
C ASP A 190 -9.19 5.57 -23.78
N GLU A 191 -9.34 4.77 -24.82
CA GLU A 191 -10.43 4.93 -25.78
C GLU A 191 -11.76 4.48 -25.15
N GLU A 192 -12.75 5.39 -25.09
CA GLU A 192 -14.11 5.07 -24.63
C GLU A 192 -14.82 4.23 -25.68
N THR A 193 -15.43 3.13 -25.26
CA THR A 193 -16.18 2.23 -26.13
C THR A 193 -17.50 1.81 -25.48
N SER A 194 -18.39 1.24 -26.27
CA SER A 194 -19.59 0.61 -25.71
C SER A 194 -19.22 -0.65 -24.91
N PRO A 195 -19.76 -0.84 -23.70
CA PRO A 195 -19.57 -2.08 -22.95
C PRO A 195 -19.91 -3.36 -23.78
N LEU A 196 -20.89 -3.26 -24.68
CA LEU A 196 -21.31 -4.37 -25.54
C LEU A 196 -20.28 -4.75 -26.61
N LEU A 197 -19.33 -3.87 -26.91
CA LEU A 197 -18.26 -4.11 -27.89
C LEU A 197 -16.97 -4.65 -27.25
N LEU A 198 -16.94 -4.76 -25.93
CA LEU A 198 -15.77 -5.35 -25.26
C LEU A 198 -15.63 -6.83 -25.63
N PRO A 199 -14.44 -7.30 -26.00
CA PRO A 199 -14.19 -8.70 -26.32
C PRO A 199 -14.04 -9.56 -25.05
N ILE A 200 -15.04 -9.52 -24.18
CA ILE A 200 -15.10 -10.29 -22.95
C ILE A 200 -16.23 -11.32 -22.99
N PRO A 201 -16.04 -12.50 -22.40
CA PRO A 201 -17.05 -13.54 -22.37
C PRO A 201 -18.35 -13.11 -21.69
N GLN A 202 -19.47 -13.62 -22.19
CA GLN A 202 -20.79 -13.27 -21.66
C GLN A 202 -20.96 -13.64 -20.19
N GLU A 203 -20.35 -14.73 -19.74
CA GLU A 203 -20.40 -15.15 -18.34
C GLU A 203 -19.79 -14.13 -17.37
N LEU A 204 -18.84 -13.30 -17.80
CA LEU A 204 -18.27 -12.26 -16.94
C LEU A 204 -19.28 -11.14 -16.67
N TRP A 205 -20.19 -10.88 -17.60
CA TRP A 205 -21.25 -9.90 -17.37
C TRP A 205 -22.19 -10.31 -16.23
N ALA A 206 -22.34 -11.61 -15.97
CA ALA A 206 -23.14 -12.11 -14.84
C ALA A 206 -22.56 -11.72 -13.48
N VAL A 207 -21.27 -11.46 -13.38
CA VAL A 207 -20.62 -10.98 -12.14
C VAL A 207 -20.41 -9.46 -12.14
N ILE A 208 -20.25 -8.85 -13.31
CA ILE A 208 -20.03 -7.40 -13.47
C ILE A 208 -21.31 -6.60 -13.22
N MET A 209 -22.41 -6.97 -13.88
CA MET A 209 -23.65 -6.21 -13.84
C MET A 209 -24.26 -6.08 -12.45
N PRO A 210 -24.35 -7.15 -11.63
CA PRO A 210 -24.86 -7.03 -10.27
C PRO A 210 -24.03 -6.05 -9.41
N GLU A 211 -22.71 -6.02 -9.58
CA GLU A 211 -21.85 -5.09 -8.83
C GLU A 211 -22.05 -3.65 -9.28
N LEU A 212 -22.17 -3.40 -10.57
CA LEU A 212 -22.47 -2.06 -11.07
C LEU A 212 -23.84 -1.57 -10.63
N GLN A 213 -24.84 -2.47 -10.55
CA GLN A 213 -26.22 -2.13 -10.17
C GLN A 213 -26.46 -2.03 -8.67
N LYS A 214 -25.57 -2.54 -7.83
CA LYS A 214 -25.71 -2.35 -6.38
C LYS A 214 -25.87 -0.89 -6.09
N GLN A 215 -27.03 -0.49 -5.59
CA GLN A 215 -27.15 0.80 -4.92
C GLN A 215 -26.23 0.72 -3.69
N GLU A 216 -25.28 1.64 -3.56
CA GLU A 216 -24.63 1.82 -2.27
C GLU A 216 -25.77 2.29 -1.36
N SER A 217 -26.17 1.42 -0.44
CA SER A 217 -27.01 1.88 0.66
C SER A 217 -26.31 3.12 1.21
N VAL A 218 -27.04 4.24 1.18
CA VAL A 218 -26.71 5.47 1.92
C VAL A 218 -25.95 5.04 3.17
N ILE A 219 -24.78 5.57 3.38
CA ILE A 219 -23.85 5.32 4.50
C ILE A 219 -24.63 4.71 5.64
N ASP A 220 -24.30 3.44 5.98
CA ASP A 220 -24.92 2.81 7.15
C ASP A 220 -24.48 3.61 8.38
N LEU A 221 -25.28 4.60 8.73
CA LEU A 221 -25.09 5.44 9.92
C LEU A 221 -24.99 4.56 11.17
N ASN A 222 -25.55 3.33 11.14
CA ASN A 222 -25.36 2.35 12.20
C ASN A 222 -23.91 1.85 12.28
N GLY A 223 -23.19 1.74 11.17
CA GLY A 223 -21.75 1.42 11.16
C GLY A 223 -20.90 2.55 11.74
N ILE A 224 -21.32 3.80 11.55
CA ILE A 224 -20.64 4.98 12.14
C ILE A 224 -21.03 5.07 13.63
N THR A 225 -22.30 4.90 14.00
CA THR A 225 -22.75 4.91 15.39
C THR A 225 -22.09 3.81 16.22
N ASN A 226 -21.91 2.61 15.69
CA ASN A 226 -21.21 1.53 16.38
C ASN A 226 -19.70 1.80 16.58
N LYS A 227 -19.07 2.61 15.72
CA LYS A 227 -17.69 3.08 15.93
C LYS A 227 -17.61 4.27 16.90
N ILE A 228 -18.67 5.07 17.02
CA ILE A 228 -18.75 6.20 17.95
C ILE A 228 -19.01 5.70 19.38
N VAL A 229 -19.73 4.61 19.56
CA VAL A 229 -20.03 4.01 20.88
C VAL A 229 -18.79 3.45 21.60
N ASP A 230 -17.74 3.11 20.85
CA ASP A 230 -16.43 2.71 21.44
C ASP A 230 -15.53 3.89 21.85
N PHE A 231 -15.97 5.14 21.61
CA PHE A 231 -15.30 6.32 22.11
C PHE A 231 -15.99 6.80 23.40
N ASP A 232 -15.19 6.95 24.46
CA ASP A 232 -15.62 7.47 25.76
C ASP A 232 -16.27 8.85 25.58
N ILE A 233 -17.62 8.86 25.59
CA ILE A 233 -18.43 10.03 25.25
C ILE A 233 -18.48 10.94 26.47
N ASN A 234 -17.46 11.75 26.65
CA ASN A 234 -17.58 12.97 27.45
C ASN A 234 -18.08 14.08 26.53
N SER A 235 -19.29 14.54 26.79
CA SER A 235 -20.15 15.34 25.93
C SER A 235 -19.56 16.61 25.32
N ASP A 236 -18.47 17.16 25.86
CA ASP A 236 -17.86 18.40 25.39
C ASP A 236 -16.94 18.24 24.17
N ASN A 237 -16.56 16.98 23.83
CA ASN A 237 -15.66 16.65 22.72
C ASN A 237 -16.30 15.85 21.58
N LEU A 238 -17.58 15.49 21.69
CA LEU A 238 -18.25 14.65 20.69
C LEU A 238 -18.34 15.36 19.32
N LEU A 239 -18.72 16.62 19.33
CA LEU A 239 -18.86 17.42 18.11
C LEU A 239 -17.52 17.59 17.38
N ASP A 240 -16.44 17.84 18.10
CA ASP A 240 -15.09 17.97 17.54
C ASP A 240 -14.53 16.62 17.05
N SER A 241 -14.90 15.54 17.72
CA SER A 241 -14.52 14.19 17.30
C SER A 241 -15.26 13.77 16.03
N VAL A 242 -16.54 14.09 15.92
CA VAL A 242 -17.36 13.89 14.71
C VAL A 242 -16.85 14.78 13.56
N ARG A 243 -16.53 16.05 13.84
CA ARG A 243 -15.91 16.94 12.83
C ARG A 243 -14.57 16.41 12.32
N ARG A 244 -13.72 15.87 13.20
CA ARG A 244 -12.45 15.24 12.81
C ARG A 244 -12.67 13.97 11.99
N LEU A 245 -13.67 13.17 12.33
CA LEU A 245 -14.01 11.95 11.59
C LEU A 245 -14.56 12.27 10.19
N ILE A 246 -15.44 13.28 10.08
CA ILE A 246 -15.99 13.76 8.81
C ILE A 246 -14.87 14.43 7.99
N GLY A 247 -14.00 15.25 8.60
CA GLY A 247 -12.85 15.86 7.94
C GLY A 247 -11.77 14.85 7.49
N GLN A 248 -11.78 13.61 8.02
CA GLN A 248 -10.96 12.50 7.52
C GLN A 248 -11.66 11.72 6.39
N ILE A 249 -12.98 11.84 6.26
CA ILE A 249 -13.79 11.15 5.24
C ILE A 249 -14.02 12.05 4.02
N GLU A 250 -14.04 13.37 4.22
CA GLU A 250 -14.12 14.35 3.13
C GLU A 250 -12.73 14.95 2.88
N PRO A 251 -12.05 14.58 1.78
CA PRO A 251 -10.89 15.36 1.33
C PRO A 251 -11.37 16.77 0.97
N GLU A 252 -10.67 17.81 1.46
CA GLU A 252 -10.86 19.20 1.04
C GLU A 252 -10.79 19.29 -0.48
N TYR A 253 -11.95 19.37 -1.12
CA TYR A 253 -12.04 19.65 -2.55
C TYR A 253 -11.83 21.15 -2.78
N THR A 254 -10.59 21.58 -2.86
CA THR A 254 -10.23 22.86 -3.47
C THR A 254 -10.15 22.66 -4.98
N ARG A 255 -11.23 22.96 -5.67
CA ARG A 255 -11.24 23.05 -7.12
C ARG A 255 -10.54 24.34 -7.53
N TYR A 256 -9.28 24.26 -7.96
CA TYR A 256 -8.62 25.34 -8.68
C TYR A 256 -9.25 25.45 -10.07
N GLY A 257 -10.10 26.45 -10.29
CA GLY A 257 -10.54 26.84 -11.61
C GLY A 257 -9.38 27.45 -12.37
N ASN A 258 -9.05 26.91 -13.53
CA ASN A 258 -8.26 27.62 -14.53
C ASN A 258 -9.09 28.84 -14.97
N GLY A 259 -8.47 30.03 -14.86
CA GLY A 259 -9.09 31.28 -15.18
C GLY A 259 -9.38 31.44 -16.69
N ASP A 260 -10.62 31.25 -17.05
CA ASP A 260 -11.28 31.98 -18.12
C ASP A 260 -12.71 32.29 -17.61
N GLY A 261 -12.95 33.56 -17.41
CA GLY A 261 -14.01 34.19 -16.67
C GLY A 261 -15.42 33.72 -17.04
N ASP A 262 -15.92 32.78 -16.31
CA ASP A 262 -17.32 32.70 -15.89
C ASP A 262 -17.38 31.72 -14.68
N GLY A 263 -16.85 32.20 -13.57
CA GLY A 263 -16.69 31.41 -12.37
C GLY A 263 -17.97 31.36 -11.53
N THR A 264 -18.74 30.32 -11.64
CA THR A 264 -19.64 29.94 -10.56
C THR A 264 -18.83 29.27 -9.46
N TYR A 265 -18.45 30.04 -8.46
CA TYR A 265 -17.86 29.56 -7.23
C TYR A 265 -18.92 28.76 -6.46
N TYR A 266 -18.83 27.44 -6.47
CA TYR A 266 -19.42 26.62 -5.40
C TYR A 266 -18.40 26.51 -4.28
N SER A 267 -18.32 27.55 -3.43
CA SER A 267 -17.81 27.35 -2.10
C SER A 267 -18.89 26.56 -1.37
N TYR A 268 -18.64 25.29 -1.07
CA TYR A 268 -19.38 24.64 -0.01
C TYR A 268 -18.98 25.37 1.28
N LYS A 269 -19.71 26.42 1.62
CA LYS A 269 -19.83 26.84 3.00
C LYS A 269 -20.31 25.60 3.73
N TYR A 270 -19.60 25.21 4.77
CA TYR A 270 -20.11 24.34 5.81
C TYR A 270 -21.54 24.76 6.03
N ASN A 271 -22.47 23.87 5.75
CA ASN A 271 -23.87 24.22 5.79
C ASN A 271 -24.19 24.39 7.26
N ASP A 272 -24.44 25.63 7.70
CA ASP A 272 -24.94 25.93 9.06
C ASP A 272 -26.16 25.06 9.39
N ASP A 273 -26.86 24.57 8.36
CA ASP A 273 -27.99 23.65 8.45
C ASP A 273 -27.59 22.26 8.98
N PHE A 274 -26.39 21.74 8.69
CA PHE A 274 -25.93 20.43 9.19
C PHE A 274 -25.56 20.53 10.68
N ASP A 275 -24.93 21.61 11.10
CA ASP A 275 -24.66 21.89 12.52
C ASP A 275 -25.97 22.08 13.31
N THR A 276 -26.97 22.72 12.69
CA THR A 276 -28.31 22.89 13.28
C THR A 276 -29.03 21.55 13.38
N TYR A 277 -28.98 20.73 12.33
CA TYR A 277 -29.58 19.40 12.31
C TYR A 277 -28.96 18.46 13.35
N LEU A 278 -27.62 18.45 13.47
CA LEU A 278 -26.93 17.67 14.50
C LEU A 278 -27.28 18.14 15.92
N ARG A 279 -27.40 19.45 16.15
CA ARG A 279 -27.81 20.00 17.46
C ARG A 279 -29.25 19.63 17.83
N GLU A 280 -30.15 19.65 16.86
CA GLU A 280 -31.55 19.22 17.07
C GLU A 280 -31.65 17.73 17.35
N TYR A 281 -30.84 16.89 16.68
CA TYR A 281 -30.87 15.44 16.87
C TYR A 281 -30.24 14.97 18.18
N ILE A 282 -29.24 15.69 18.69
CA ILE A 282 -28.52 15.35 19.93
C ILE A 282 -29.28 15.88 21.18
N ASN A 283 -30.13 16.89 21.02
CA ASN A 283 -30.86 17.52 22.13
C ASN A 283 -32.33 17.02 22.28
N THR A 284 -32.70 15.94 21.63
CA THR A 284 -34.04 15.35 21.68
C THR A 284 -34.13 14.16 22.65
N ASP A 285 -33.40 14.18 23.79
CA ASP A 285 -33.70 13.32 24.97
C ASP A 285 -33.83 14.17 26.23
#